data_8eccc4115c29b21794edacc35fbfa5db
#
_entry.id   8eccc4115c29b21794edacc35fbfa5db
#
_cell.length_a   1.000
_cell.length_b   1.000
_cell.length_c   1.000
_cell.angle_alpha   90.00
_cell.angle_beta   90.00
_cell.angle_gamma   90.00
#
_symmetry.space_group_name_H-M   'P 1'
#
loop_
_entity.id
_entity.type
_entity.pdbx_description
1 polymer ?
#
loop_
_entity_poly.entity_id
_entity_poly.type
_entity_poly.pdbx_seq_one_letter_code
_entity_poly.pdbx_strand_id
1 'polypeptide(L)'
;MDKELANSIVILKAEFVKRHKGSSHIQEIIPVSSESLLIDEHELKLLHKFAESNSIYTDSYEMDILGTACKVYEGDVNNYWLDSIKHDTSYAPFYPIWILSAYALALESKNLGVKQIVDIGS
;
A
#
# COMPACT_ATOMS: atom_id res chain seq x y z
N MET A 1 -17.68 -5.09 0.19
CA MET A 1 -16.82 -4.41 1.16
C MET A 1 -17.61 -3.35 1.88
N ASP A 2 -17.25 -3.14 3.08
CA ASP A 2 -17.84 -2.10 3.89
C ASP A 2 -17.38 -0.72 3.38
N LYS A 3 -18.34 0.16 3.13
CA LYS A 3 -18.02 1.53 2.71
C LYS A 3 -17.21 2.29 3.76
N GLU A 4 -17.43 1.99 5.03
CA GLU A 4 -16.69 2.61 6.11
C GLU A 4 -15.22 2.26 6.06
N LEU A 5 -14.90 1.01 5.76
CA LEU A 5 -13.50 0.59 5.62
C LEU A 5 -12.84 1.31 4.45
N ALA A 6 -13.51 1.37 3.30
CA ALA A 6 -12.98 2.05 2.12
C ALA A 6 -12.72 3.53 2.41
N ASN A 7 -13.69 4.21 3.04
CA ASN A 7 -13.54 5.61 3.40
C ASN A 7 -12.40 5.83 4.39
N SER A 8 -12.28 4.95 5.37
CA SER A 8 -11.19 5.03 6.36
C SER A 8 -9.83 4.90 5.70
N ILE A 9 -9.69 3.99 4.75
CA ILE A 9 -8.44 3.83 4.01
C ILE A 9 -8.12 5.09 3.21
N VAL A 10 -9.10 5.66 2.52
CA VAL A 10 -8.93 6.88 1.74
C VAL A 10 -8.48 8.04 2.63
N ILE A 11 -9.13 8.22 3.77
CA ILE A 11 -8.81 9.29 4.71
C ILE A 11 -7.39 9.11 5.26
N LEU A 12 -7.04 7.90 5.65
CA LEU A 12 -5.71 7.57 6.17
C LEU A 12 -4.62 7.90 5.16
N LYS A 13 -4.81 7.47 3.92
CA LYS A 13 -3.84 7.70 2.85
C LYS A 13 -3.72 9.20 2.53
N ALA A 14 -4.84 9.90 2.46
CA ALA A 14 -4.84 11.34 2.17
C ALA A 14 -4.07 12.12 3.23
N GLU A 15 -4.26 11.80 4.50
CA GLU A 15 -3.53 12.45 5.59
C GLU A 15 -2.05 12.12 5.55
N PHE A 16 -1.71 10.88 5.25
CA PHE A 16 -0.32 10.47 5.11
C PHE A 16 0.38 11.25 3.99
N VAL A 17 -0.24 11.31 2.82
CA VAL A 17 0.32 12.04 1.67
C VAL A 17 0.49 13.52 1.99
N LYS A 18 -0.45 14.10 2.74
CA LYS A 18 -0.38 15.50 3.16
C LYS A 18 0.84 15.76 4.04
N ARG A 19 1.19 14.83 4.92
CA ARG A 19 2.34 14.96 5.82
C ARG A 19 3.67 14.67 5.13
N HIS A 20 3.64 13.78 4.16
CA HIS A 20 4.84 13.35 3.43
C HIS A 20 4.99 14.16 2.15
N LYS A 21 5.65 15.30 2.26
CA LYS A 21 5.81 16.19 1.12
C LYS A 21 6.99 15.80 0.26
N GLY A 22 6.76 15.77 -1.06
CA GLY A 22 7.81 15.79 -2.05
C GLY A 22 8.71 14.56 -2.14
N SER A 23 8.26 13.43 -1.66
CA SER A 23 9.05 12.22 -1.76
C SER A 23 8.88 11.57 -3.13
N SER A 24 9.99 11.23 -3.76
CA SER A 24 10.00 10.40 -4.96
C SER A 24 10.01 8.91 -4.62
N HIS A 25 10.00 8.58 -3.34
CA HIS A 25 10.05 7.18 -2.88
C HIS A 25 8.69 6.50 -3.02
N ILE A 26 8.75 5.21 -3.16
CA ILE A 26 7.57 4.37 -3.05
C ILE A 26 7.24 4.26 -1.58
N GLN A 27 5.98 4.45 -1.24
CA GLN A 27 5.52 4.45 0.14
C GLN A 27 4.28 3.60 0.30
N GLU A 28 4.17 2.95 1.45
CA GLU A 28 3.01 2.17 1.83
C GLU A 28 2.74 2.39 3.30
N ILE A 29 1.47 2.43 3.70
CA ILE A 29 1.10 2.50 5.11
C ILE A 29 0.13 1.37 5.44
N ILE A 30 0.37 0.69 6.56
CA ILE A 30 -0.49 -0.39 7.02
C ILE A 30 -0.69 -0.22 8.52
N PRO A 31 -1.94 -0.21 9.02
CA PRO A 31 -2.19 -0.11 10.45
C PRO A 31 -1.50 -1.23 11.23
N VAL A 32 -1.06 -0.93 12.44
CA VAL A 32 -0.38 -1.90 13.30
C VAL A 32 -1.37 -2.82 14.00
N SER A 33 -2.60 -2.34 14.25
CA SER A 33 -3.62 -3.16 14.89
C SER A 33 -4.93 -3.11 14.10
N SER A 34 -5.74 -4.13 14.27
CA SER A 34 -7.02 -4.26 13.58
C SER A 34 -8.11 -3.32 14.10
N GLU A 35 -7.91 -2.69 15.25
CA GLU A 35 -8.97 -1.93 15.92
C GLU A 35 -9.46 -0.73 15.14
N SER A 36 -8.54 0.01 14.53
CA SER A 36 -8.87 1.30 13.91
C SER A 36 -9.61 1.16 12.58
N LEU A 37 -9.30 0.15 11.78
CA LEU A 37 -9.87 -0.03 10.46
C LEU A 37 -10.73 -1.29 10.33
N LEU A 38 -10.95 -2.01 11.41
CA LEU A 38 -11.76 -3.24 11.40
C LEU A 38 -11.26 -4.27 10.38
N ILE A 39 -9.96 -4.29 10.13
CA ILE A 39 -9.35 -5.32 9.29
C ILE A 39 -9.09 -6.54 10.17
N ASP A 40 -9.40 -7.73 9.65
CA ASP A 40 -9.11 -8.96 10.36
C ASP A 40 -7.63 -9.01 10.72
N GLU A 41 -7.33 -9.34 11.98
CA GLU A 41 -5.96 -9.31 12.49
C GLU A 41 -5.05 -10.25 11.73
N HIS A 42 -5.54 -11.42 11.36
CA HIS A 42 -4.76 -12.39 10.58
C HIS A 42 -4.42 -11.81 9.19
N GLU A 43 -5.40 -11.20 8.53
CA GLU A 43 -5.19 -10.57 7.24
C GLU A 43 -4.23 -9.39 7.34
N LEU A 44 -4.35 -8.61 8.42
CA LEU A 44 -3.44 -7.50 8.66
C LEU A 44 -1.99 -7.97 8.76
N LYS A 45 -1.75 -9.07 9.47
CA LYS A 45 -0.42 -9.66 9.55
C LYS A 45 0.11 -10.11 8.20
N LEU A 46 -0.77 -10.64 7.35
CA LEU A 46 -0.39 -11.02 5.99
C LEU A 46 -0.01 -9.82 5.14
N LEU A 47 -0.72 -8.69 5.30
CA LEU A 47 -0.37 -7.45 4.60
C LEU A 47 1.02 -6.96 5.01
N HIS A 48 1.32 -6.96 6.31
CA HIS A 48 2.65 -6.59 6.78
C HIS A 48 3.73 -7.53 6.26
N LYS A 49 3.45 -8.82 6.29
CA LYS A 49 4.38 -9.83 5.78
C LYS A 49 4.66 -9.63 4.30
N PHE A 50 3.64 -9.32 3.53
CA PHE A 50 3.80 -9.03 2.11
C PHE A 50 4.73 -7.84 1.90
N ALA A 51 4.50 -6.74 2.62
CA ALA A 51 5.34 -5.57 2.51
C ALA A 51 6.78 -5.86 2.93
N GLU A 52 6.96 -6.57 4.04
CA GLU A 52 8.29 -6.89 4.57
C GLU A 52 9.09 -7.80 3.64
N SER A 53 8.42 -8.68 2.88
CA SER A 53 9.09 -9.59 1.97
C SER A 53 9.31 -9.01 0.58
N ASN A 54 8.76 -7.83 0.30
CA ASN A 54 8.91 -7.21 -1.01
C ASN A 54 10.18 -6.36 -1.04
N SER A 55 11.10 -6.70 -1.92
CA SER A 55 12.41 -6.05 -1.99
C SER A 55 12.37 -4.57 -2.40
N ILE A 56 11.23 -4.09 -2.90
CA ILE A 56 11.08 -2.68 -3.25
C ILE A 56 11.05 -1.79 -2.00
N TYR A 57 10.62 -2.32 -0.86
CA TYR A 57 10.60 -1.59 0.40
C TYR A 57 11.90 -1.86 1.16
N THR A 58 12.70 -0.83 1.29
CA THR A 58 14.03 -0.93 1.88
C THR A 58 14.11 -0.41 3.31
N ASP A 59 13.06 0.25 3.78
CA ASP A 59 13.02 0.85 5.11
C ASP A 59 11.61 0.86 5.67
N SER A 60 11.49 0.98 6.99
CA SER A 60 10.18 1.09 7.63
C SER A 60 10.30 1.82 8.95
N TYR A 61 9.20 2.47 9.36
CA TYR A 61 9.10 3.14 10.65
C TYR A 61 7.62 3.24 11.04
N GLU A 62 7.38 3.55 12.30
CA GLU A 62 6.02 3.71 12.80
C GLU A 62 5.62 5.19 12.82
N MET A 63 4.34 5.45 12.57
CA MET A 63 3.77 6.78 12.55
C MET A 63 2.31 6.72 12.96
N ASP A 64 1.89 7.67 13.81
CA ASP A 64 0.47 7.82 14.13
C ASP A 64 -0.17 8.75 13.11
N ILE A 65 -1.27 8.30 12.53
CA ILE A 65 -2.01 9.08 11.53
C ILE A 65 -3.46 9.14 11.99
N LEU A 66 -3.91 10.31 12.42
CA LEU A 66 -5.28 10.55 12.91
C LEU A 66 -5.68 9.55 14.00
N GLY A 67 -4.77 9.27 14.93
CA GLY A 67 -5.04 8.35 16.03
C GLY A 67 -4.86 6.87 15.69
N THR A 68 -4.49 6.56 14.47
CA THR A 68 -4.23 5.19 14.04
C THR A 68 -2.72 4.96 13.97
N ALA A 69 -2.22 4.04 14.77
CA ALA A 69 -0.81 3.66 14.70
C ALA A 69 -0.57 2.85 13.43
N CYS A 70 0.34 3.33 12.60
CA CYS A 70 0.64 2.71 11.32
C CYS A 70 2.11 2.39 11.20
N LYS A 71 2.43 1.38 10.43
CA LYS A 71 3.80 1.13 9.99
C LYS A 71 3.92 1.60 8.55
N VAL A 72 4.90 2.47 8.32
CA VAL A 72 5.20 3.02 7.01
C VAL A 72 6.32 2.20 6.41
N TYR A 73 6.12 1.76 5.18
CA TYR A 73 7.15 1.07 4.39
C TYR A 73 7.57 1.99 3.28
N GLU A 74 8.86 2.16 3.11
CA GLU A 74 9.40 3.05 2.09
C GLU A 74 10.42 2.34 1.23
N GLY A 75 10.49 2.74 -0.03
CA GLY A 75 11.46 2.23 -0.96
C GLY A 75 11.73 3.24 -2.05
N ASP A 76 12.56 2.84 -2.98
CA ASP A 76 12.91 3.66 -4.13
C ASP A 76 12.79 2.80 -5.38
N VAL A 77 12.05 3.29 -6.35
CA VAL A 77 11.88 2.59 -7.62
C VAL A 77 13.22 2.33 -8.30
N ASN A 78 14.20 3.19 -8.08
CA ASN A 78 15.54 3.01 -8.64
C ASN A 78 16.22 1.75 -8.09
N ASN A 79 15.98 1.42 -6.85
CA ASN A 79 16.51 0.17 -6.27
C ASN A 79 15.87 -1.04 -6.92
N TYR A 80 14.59 -0.96 -7.23
CA TYR A 80 13.88 -2.05 -7.89
C TYR A 80 14.44 -2.32 -9.28
N TRP A 81 14.78 -1.26 -10.02
CA TRP A 81 15.28 -1.38 -11.38
C TRP A 81 16.80 -1.52 -11.48
N LEU A 82 17.49 -1.52 -10.37
CA LEU A 82 18.94 -1.40 -10.32
C LEU A 82 19.68 -2.39 -11.21
N ASP A 83 19.26 -3.64 -11.21
CA ASP A 83 19.97 -4.70 -11.91
C ASP A 83 19.40 -5.03 -13.29
N SER A 84 18.19 -4.59 -13.61
CA SER A 84 17.53 -5.00 -14.83
C SER A 84 17.52 -3.94 -15.91
N ILE A 85 17.01 -2.76 -15.62
CA ILE A 85 16.81 -1.71 -16.63
C ILE A 85 17.35 -0.37 -16.22
N LYS A 86 18.27 -0.34 -15.29
CA LYS A 86 18.84 0.91 -14.76
C LYS A 86 19.45 1.82 -15.82
N HIS A 87 19.78 1.29 -16.98
CA HIS A 87 20.36 2.07 -18.07
C HIS A 87 19.36 2.47 -19.13
N ASP A 88 18.14 2.00 -19.03
CA ASP A 88 17.11 2.34 -19.99
C ASP A 88 16.36 3.58 -19.51
N THR A 89 16.66 4.72 -20.11
CA THR A 89 16.05 5.99 -19.74
C THR A 89 14.73 6.24 -20.45
N SER A 90 14.29 5.33 -21.30
CA SER A 90 13.06 5.51 -22.07
C SER A 90 11.82 4.97 -21.39
N TYR A 91 11.96 4.14 -20.34
CA TYR A 91 10.80 3.56 -19.70
C TYR A 91 10.11 4.57 -18.77
N ALA A 92 8.80 4.40 -18.61
CA ALA A 92 8.00 5.26 -17.74
C ALA A 92 8.23 4.93 -16.27
N PRO A 93 8.09 5.91 -15.38
CA PRO A 93 8.16 5.64 -13.95
C PRO A 93 7.16 4.56 -13.50
N PHE A 94 7.57 3.79 -12.53
CA PHE A 94 6.77 2.71 -11.97
C PHE A 94 6.10 3.21 -10.68
N TYR A 95 4.77 3.09 -10.62
CA TYR A 95 3.98 3.49 -9.44
C TYR A 95 3.09 2.33 -9.03
N PRO A 96 3.49 1.55 -8.02
CA PRO A 96 2.68 0.43 -7.57
C PRO A 96 1.41 0.91 -6.89
N ILE A 97 0.34 0.13 -7.02
CA ILE A 97 -0.87 0.37 -6.24
C ILE A 97 -0.56 0.16 -4.76
N TRP A 98 -1.19 0.96 -3.90
CA TRP A 98 -1.06 0.81 -2.46
C TRP A 98 -1.64 -0.53 -2.00
N ILE A 99 -0.94 -1.19 -1.09
CA ILE A 99 -1.35 -2.51 -0.57
C ILE A 99 -2.74 -2.46 0.05
N LEU A 100 -3.03 -1.41 0.85
CA LEU A 100 -4.37 -1.26 1.44
C LEU A 100 -5.45 -1.07 0.38
N SER A 101 -5.15 -0.36 -0.70
CA SER A 101 -6.11 -0.17 -1.78
C SER A 101 -6.37 -1.48 -2.52
N ALA A 102 -5.33 -2.26 -2.75
CA ALA A 102 -5.46 -3.57 -3.38
C ALA A 102 -6.29 -4.52 -2.48
N TYR A 103 -6.04 -4.48 -1.19
CA TYR A 103 -6.80 -5.27 -0.22
C TYR A 103 -8.28 -4.89 -0.24
N ALA A 104 -8.59 -3.58 -0.22
CA ALA A 104 -9.96 -3.10 -0.28
C ALA A 104 -10.65 -3.55 -1.56
N LEU A 105 -9.97 -3.49 -2.68
CA LEU A 105 -10.51 -3.94 -3.96
C LEU A 105 -10.79 -5.46 -3.94
N ALA A 106 -9.89 -6.23 -3.36
CA ALA A 106 -10.05 -7.67 -3.25
C ALA A 106 -11.26 -8.03 -2.40
N LEU A 107 -11.46 -7.35 -1.27
CA LEU A 107 -12.62 -7.57 -0.41
C LEU A 107 -13.92 -7.25 -1.13
N GLU A 108 -13.98 -6.09 -1.81
CA GLU A 108 -15.17 -5.69 -2.54
C GLU A 108 -15.49 -6.70 -3.65
N SER A 109 -14.48 -7.12 -4.39
CA SER A 109 -14.66 -8.10 -5.45
C SER A 109 -15.20 -9.42 -4.91
N LYS A 110 -14.69 -9.87 -3.77
CA LYS A 110 -15.16 -11.08 -3.11
C LYS A 110 -16.62 -10.94 -2.67
N ASN A 111 -16.97 -9.80 -2.08
CA ASN A 111 -18.34 -9.56 -1.62
C ASN A 111 -19.34 -9.50 -2.77
N LEU A 112 -18.92 -9.04 -3.93
CA LEU A 112 -19.76 -8.98 -5.13
C LEU A 112 -19.77 -10.28 -5.92
N GLY A 113 -19.04 -11.29 -5.49
CA GLY A 113 -18.98 -12.58 -6.19
C GLY A 113 -18.19 -12.52 -7.49
N VAL A 114 -17.30 -11.55 -7.64
CA VAL A 114 -16.46 -11.44 -8.84
C VAL A 114 -15.47 -12.60 -8.88
N LYS A 115 -15.35 -13.24 -10.03
CA LYS A 115 -14.46 -14.38 -10.22
C LYS A 115 -13.23 -14.05 -11.04
N GLN A 116 -13.21 -12.89 -11.69
CA GLN A 116 -12.10 -12.49 -12.54
C GLN A 116 -11.94 -10.98 -12.51
N ILE A 117 -10.70 -10.53 -12.40
CA ILE A 117 -10.35 -9.11 -12.44
C ILE A 117 -9.34 -8.92 -13.56
N VAL A 118 -9.55 -7.89 -14.38
CA VAL A 118 -8.63 -7.52 -15.44
C VAL A 118 -8.06 -6.14 -15.14
N ASP A 119 -6.73 -6.05 -15.11
CA ASP A 119 -6.03 -4.79 -14.90
C ASP A 119 -5.55 -4.27 -16.26
N ILE A 120 -6.10 -3.14 -16.67
CA ILE A 120 -5.82 -2.54 -17.96
C ILE A 120 -4.86 -1.38 -17.78
N GLY A 121 -3.77 -1.38 -18.56
CA GLY A 121 -2.81 -0.28 -18.53
C GLY A 121 -1.67 -0.44 -17.52
N SER A 122 -1.56 -1.60 -16.93
CA SER A 122 -0.47 -1.86 -15.98
C SER A 122 0.82 -2.30 -16.68
#